data_eeda711c99e03812e419a8f0c866416e
#
_entry.id   eeda711c99e03812e419a8f0c866416e
#
_cell.length_a   1.000
_cell.length_b   1.000
_cell.length_c   1.000
_cell.angle_alpha   90.00
_cell.angle_beta   90.00
_cell.angle_gamma   90.00
#
_symmetry.space_group_name_H-M   'P 1'
#
loop_
_entity.id
_entity.type
_entity.pdbx_description
1 polymer ?
#
loop_
_entity_poly.entity_id
_entity_poly.type
_entity_poly.pdbx_seq_one_letter_code
_entity_poly.pdbx_strand_id
1 'polypeptide(L)'
;MSERDELDLAGRVVELVRRLAGPQAEAEVVVSRSDLALTRFANSFIHQNVAASGVEVRLRLHAQGRTAAGSGSVVTPEGLAALVERTVAAARLCPADPAWPGLAEPSPVPPAPAWDEATAFAEPAERAERVRAFVAAVGGLEAAGYCRTAYRAAAFANSAGHSARGSAAEAAMDGIARARGADGVARICAGRLADLDGAALGARAAAKARAAVDPIELPPGRYEVVLEPAAVADLLHNFARWGFNGKRHVERQSFVELGAAQFDPAVTLVDDPLAGSGLPFDAEGTGRRALRLVDAGTTVAVAHDRRSGAAAGAASTGHAAPGAATFGPTPDNLRLIGAGGPAATAGAARPETTPGGTGSLATTADTPAASATPVGPVLDAESAALVAGMRRGLLVSDFWYTRVLDAKSMVITGLTRNGVWLVEDGVPVRAVRDFRFTESYPRALGPGAVLGIGHRPVRQPDRVDGTWWDAPPLRLAAWNFTGGASG
;
A
#
# COMPACT_ATOMS: atom_id res chain seq x y z
N MET A 1 -0.71 -25.33 -11.66
CA MET A 1 -0.69 -25.73 -10.22
C MET A 1 -1.93 -25.15 -9.56
N SER A 2 -2.68 -25.92 -8.80
CA SER A 2 -3.85 -25.45 -8.03
C SER A 2 -3.43 -25.09 -6.61
N GLU A 3 -4.29 -24.38 -5.85
CA GLU A 3 -4.02 -24.10 -4.41
C GLU A 3 -3.78 -25.39 -3.58
N ARG A 4 -4.28 -26.54 -4.04
CA ARG A 4 -3.99 -27.84 -3.44
C ARG A 4 -2.55 -28.25 -3.68
N ASP A 5 -1.98 -27.93 -4.84
CA ASP A 5 -0.62 -28.28 -5.18
C ASP A 5 0.39 -27.51 -4.31
N GLU A 6 0.11 -26.22 -3.98
CA GLU A 6 0.96 -25.45 -3.08
C GLU A 6 0.92 -26.01 -1.64
N LEU A 7 -0.26 -26.43 -1.16
CA LEU A 7 -0.38 -27.03 0.18
C LEU A 7 0.30 -28.38 0.27
N ASP A 8 0.13 -29.24 -0.74
CA ASP A 8 0.82 -30.54 -0.82
C ASP A 8 2.34 -30.36 -0.84
N LEU A 9 2.81 -29.32 -1.54
CA LEU A 9 4.23 -28.99 -1.61
C LEU A 9 4.76 -28.53 -0.25
N ALA A 10 4.01 -27.68 0.47
CA ALA A 10 4.36 -27.25 1.83
C ALA A 10 4.44 -28.45 2.79
N GLY A 11 3.45 -29.34 2.73
CA GLY A 11 3.44 -30.59 3.52
C GLY A 11 4.64 -31.49 3.25
N ARG A 12 5.04 -31.65 1.98
CA ARG A 12 6.25 -32.43 1.61
C ARG A 12 7.52 -31.84 2.23
N VAL A 13 7.65 -30.51 2.25
CA VAL A 13 8.82 -29.86 2.88
C VAL A 13 8.83 -30.08 4.38
N VAL A 14 7.69 -30.01 5.06
CA VAL A 14 7.57 -30.33 6.50
C VAL A 14 8.03 -31.76 6.76
N GLU A 15 7.60 -32.74 5.94
CA GLU A 15 8.03 -34.14 6.07
C GLU A 15 9.54 -34.34 5.79
N LEU A 16 10.09 -33.58 4.83
CA LEU A 16 11.53 -33.56 4.59
C LEU A 16 12.31 -33.06 5.80
N VAL A 17 11.83 -32.00 6.48
CA VAL A 17 12.44 -31.50 7.71
C VAL A 17 12.42 -32.56 8.79
N ARG A 18 11.30 -33.25 9.02
CA ARG A 18 11.21 -34.34 10.02
C ARG A 18 12.23 -35.44 9.74
N ARG A 19 12.47 -35.79 8.48
CA ARG A 19 13.44 -36.85 8.12
C ARG A 19 14.89 -36.38 8.24
N LEU A 20 15.21 -35.14 7.86
CA LEU A 20 16.60 -34.65 7.78
C LEU A 20 17.09 -33.93 9.03
N ALA A 21 16.20 -33.27 9.75
CA ALA A 21 16.51 -32.54 10.99
C ALA A 21 16.04 -33.27 12.27
N GLY A 22 15.24 -34.33 12.11
CA GLY A 22 14.69 -35.13 13.20
C GLY A 22 13.27 -34.68 13.64
N PRO A 23 12.57 -35.55 14.39
CA PRO A 23 11.15 -35.34 14.74
C PRO A 23 10.91 -34.17 15.71
N GLN A 24 11.94 -33.69 16.41
CA GLN A 24 11.87 -32.55 17.32
C GLN A 24 12.11 -31.19 16.61
N ALA A 25 12.42 -31.21 15.33
CA ALA A 25 12.60 -29.98 14.58
C ALA A 25 11.24 -29.34 14.25
N GLU A 26 11.12 -28.07 14.57
CA GLU A 26 9.94 -27.26 14.25
C GLU A 26 10.14 -26.58 12.90
N ALA A 27 9.17 -26.73 12.01
CA ALA A 27 9.22 -26.17 10.67
C ALA A 27 7.95 -25.40 10.34
N GLU A 28 8.12 -24.25 9.70
CA GLU A 28 7.08 -23.47 9.05
C GLU A 28 7.44 -23.30 7.59
N VAL A 29 6.50 -23.60 6.71
CA VAL A 29 6.69 -23.57 5.26
C VAL A 29 5.60 -22.72 4.63
N VAL A 30 6.02 -21.72 3.85
CA VAL A 30 5.13 -20.98 2.95
C VAL A 30 5.52 -21.33 1.52
N VAL A 31 4.57 -21.79 0.74
CA VAL A 31 4.70 -21.92 -0.71
C VAL A 31 3.86 -20.81 -1.33
N SER A 32 4.47 -19.97 -2.11
CA SER A 32 3.78 -18.89 -2.81
C SER A 32 4.02 -18.99 -4.32
N ARG A 33 2.94 -18.84 -5.06
CA ARG A 33 2.95 -18.63 -6.51
C ARG A 33 2.55 -17.20 -6.80
N SER A 34 3.26 -16.56 -7.71
CA SER A 34 2.91 -15.24 -8.22
C SER A 34 2.96 -15.23 -9.73
N ASP A 35 1.92 -14.67 -10.35
CA ASP A 35 1.84 -14.39 -11.77
C ASP A 35 1.64 -12.88 -11.91
N LEU A 36 2.66 -12.17 -12.41
CA LEU A 36 2.64 -10.74 -12.65
C LEU A 36 2.67 -10.49 -14.15
N ALA A 37 1.76 -9.67 -14.63
CA ALA A 37 1.76 -9.21 -16.01
C ALA A 37 1.71 -7.68 -16.06
N LEU A 38 2.58 -7.08 -16.87
CA LEU A 38 2.82 -5.65 -16.90
C LEU A 38 2.90 -5.16 -18.35
N THR A 39 2.06 -4.17 -18.70
CA THR A 39 2.15 -3.42 -19.95
C THR A 39 2.70 -2.03 -19.63
N ARG A 40 3.92 -1.73 -20.12
CA ARG A 40 4.60 -0.45 -19.91
C ARG A 40 4.49 0.44 -21.15
N PHE A 41 4.38 1.72 -20.89
CA PHE A 41 4.40 2.73 -21.94
C PHE A 41 5.32 3.89 -21.56
N ALA A 42 5.94 4.47 -22.57
CA ALA A 42 6.74 5.69 -22.49
C ALA A 42 6.69 6.40 -23.84
N ASN A 43 6.94 7.71 -23.85
CA ASN A 43 6.81 8.55 -25.05
C ASN A 43 5.45 8.35 -25.76
N SER A 44 4.39 8.13 -24.98
CA SER A 44 3.01 7.93 -25.45
C SER A 44 2.79 6.66 -26.30
N PHE A 45 3.63 5.65 -26.21
CA PHE A 45 3.41 4.36 -26.85
C PHE A 45 3.79 3.18 -25.96
N ILE A 46 3.14 2.04 -26.17
CA ILE A 46 3.47 0.79 -25.49
C ILE A 46 4.80 0.27 -26.04
N HIS A 47 5.79 0.14 -25.19
CA HIS A 47 7.12 -0.34 -25.57
C HIS A 47 7.48 -1.70 -24.99
N GLN A 48 6.75 -2.18 -23.98
CA GLN A 48 7.08 -3.43 -23.31
C GLN A 48 5.84 -4.10 -22.71
N ASN A 49 5.71 -5.41 -22.93
CA ASN A 49 4.87 -6.30 -22.15
C ASN A 49 5.76 -7.31 -21.45
N VAL A 50 5.58 -7.46 -20.15
CA VAL A 50 6.31 -8.43 -19.33
C VAL A 50 5.29 -9.34 -18.67
N ALA A 51 5.58 -10.64 -18.67
CA ALA A 51 4.89 -11.62 -17.85
C ALA A 51 5.95 -12.40 -17.07
N ALA A 52 5.77 -12.53 -15.80
CA ALA A 52 6.63 -13.29 -14.91
C ALA A 52 5.77 -14.18 -14.04
N SER A 53 6.07 -15.48 -14.07
CA SER A 53 5.44 -16.48 -13.21
C SER A 53 6.52 -17.15 -12.38
N GLY A 54 6.26 -17.34 -11.11
CA GLY A 54 7.22 -17.97 -10.23
C GLY A 54 6.57 -18.70 -9.06
N VAL A 55 7.27 -19.70 -8.57
CA VAL A 55 6.95 -20.38 -7.30
C VAL A 55 8.13 -20.18 -6.37
N GLU A 56 7.85 -19.79 -5.14
CA GLU A 56 8.83 -19.69 -4.07
C GLU A 56 8.41 -20.57 -2.90
N VAL A 57 9.35 -21.35 -2.37
CA VAL A 57 9.22 -22.11 -1.14
C VAL A 57 10.08 -21.42 -0.09
N ARG A 58 9.49 -21.00 1.00
CA ARG A 58 10.18 -20.43 2.16
C ARG A 58 10.05 -21.41 3.33
N LEU A 59 11.17 -21.75 3.92
CA LEU A 59 11.28 -22.59 5.09
C LEU A 59 11.85 -21.78 6.24
N ARG A 60 11.17 -21.76 7.39
CA ARG A 60 11.73 -21.36 8.67
C ARG A 60 11.84 -22.60 9.54
N LEU A 61 13.03 -22.88 10.02
CA LEU A 61 13.38 -24.07 10.81
C LEU A 61 13.90 -23.64 12.18
N HIS A 62 13.33 -24.23 13.21
CA HIS A 62 13.89 -24.17 14.57
C HIS A 62 14.31 -25.57 15.00
N ALA A 63 15.58 -25.76 15.30
CA ALA A 63 16.13 -27.01 15.72
C ALA A 63 17.27 -26.79 16.73
N GLN A 64 17.30 -27.60 17.80
CA GLN A 64 18.33 -27.53 18.83
C GLN A 64 18.51 -26.10 19.40
N GLY A 65 17.40 -25.38 19.61
CA GLY A 65 17.39 -24.03 20.15
C GLY A 65 17.92 -22.95 19.23
N ARG A 66 17.97 -23.20 17.92
CA ARG A 66 18.51 -22.30 16.90
C ARG A 66 17.52 -22.15 15.72
N THR A 67 17.37 -20.97 15.20
CA THR A 67 16.46 -20.69 14.10
C THR A 67 17.22 -20.28 12.85
N ALA A 68 16.85 -20.86 11.71
CA ALA A 68 17.31 -20.43 10.40
C ALA A 68 16.15 -20.35 9.41
N ALA A 69 16.30 -19.54 8.38
CA ALA A 69 15.37 -19.46 7.26
C ALA A 69 16.11 -19.70 5.94
N GLY A 70 15.41 -20.34 5.00
CA GLY A 70 15.89 -20.55 3.66
C GLY A 70 14.76 -20.37 2.66
N SER A 71 15.08 -20.04 1.41
CA SER A 71 14.12 -20.02 0.32
C SER A 71 14.69 -20.64 -0.95
N GLY A 72 13.79 -21.04 -1.83
CA GLY A 72 14.14 -21.62 -3.14
C GLY A 72 12.96 -21.65 -4.08
N SER A 73 13.25 -21.67 -5.37
CA SER A 73 12.25 -21.75 -6.46
C SER A 73 12.25 -23.10 -7.18
N VAL A 74 13.19 -24.00 -6.84
CA VAL A 74 13.27 -25.33 -7.44
C VAL A 74 12.41 -26.31 -6.65
N VAL A 75 11.26 -26.67 -7.19
CA VAL A 75 10.22 -27.47 -6.52
C VAL A 75 10.31 -28.98 -6.85
N THR A 76 11.41 -29.43 -7.50
CA THR A 76 11.66 -30.86 -7.67
C THR A 76 12.02 -31.51 -6.32
N PRO A 77 11.86 -32.85 -6.17
CA PRO A 77 12.23 -33.54 -4.95
C PRO A 77 13.66 -33.24 -4.47
N GLU A 78 14.61 -33.19 -5.41
CA GLU A 78 16.03 -32.89 -5.13
C GLU A 78 16.23 -31.43 -4.72
N GLY A 79 15.53 -30.49 -5.37
CA GLY A 79 15.57 -29.06 -5.06
C GLY A 79 15.02 -28.77 -3.65
N LEU A 80 13.94 -29.43 -3.28
CA LEU A 80 13.35 -29.31 -1.93
C LEU A 80 14.26 -29.94 -0.87
N ALA A 81 14.85 -31.12 -1.15
CA ALA A 81 15.81 -31.73 -0.24
C ALA A 81 17.03 -30.82 -0.02
N ALA A 82 17.58 -30.26 -1.11
CA ALA A 82 18.71 -29.33 -1.02
C ALA A 82 18.36 -28.03 -0.25
N LEU A 83 17.11 -27.52 -0.35
CA LEU A 83 16.64 -26.39 0.44
C LEU A 83 16.66 -26.74 1.94
N VAL A 84 16.10 -27.90 2.31
CA VAL A 84 16.06 -28.34 3.71
C VAL A 84 17.46 -28.56 4.26
N GLU A 85 18.32 -29.28 3.54
CA GLU A 85 19.71 -29.55 3.94
C GLU A 85 20.51 -28.26 4.18
N ARG A 86 20.42 -27.29 3.25
CA ARG A 86 21.07 -25.98 3.44
C ARG A 86 20.52 -25.23 4.65
N THR A 87 19.20 -25.29 4.90
CA THR A 87 18.59 -24.60 6.03
C THR A 87 18.97 -25.26 7.35
N VAL A 88 19.04 -26.59 7.40
CA VAL A 88 19.56 -27.37 8.57
C VAL A 88 21.01 -27.02 8.82
N ALA A 89 21.85 -26.98 7.81
CA ALA A 89 23.25 -26.61 7.95
C ALA A 89 23.40 -25.15 8.45
N ALA A 90 22.61 -24.24 7.94
CA ALA A 90 22.58 -22.85 8.40
C ALA A 90 22.16 -22.75 9.88
N ALA A 91 21.13 -23.49 10.31
CA ALA A 91 20.66 -23.47 11.69
C ALA A 91 21.77 -23.88 12.69
N ARG A 92 22.62 -24.82 12.30
CA ARG A 92 23.76 -25.26 13.16
C ARG A 92 24.79 -24.13 13.39
N LEU A 93 24.88 -23.19 12.48
CA LEU A 93 25.81 -22.04 12.52
C LEU A 93 25.16 -20.79 13.15
N CYS A 94 23.84 -20.75 13.29
CA CYS A 94 23.15 -19.63 13.93
C CYS A 94 23.40 -19.62 15.44
N PRO A 95 23.37 -18.45 16.09
CA PRO A 95 23.35 -18.37 17.56
C PRO A 95 22.09 -19.02 18.13
N ALA A 96 22.11 -19.31 19.43
CA ALA A 96 20.90 -19.75 20.14
C ALA A 96 19.79 -18.67 20.03
N ASP A 97 18.56 -19.13 19.89
CA ASP A 97 17.37 -18.29 19.75
C ASP A 97 16.39 -18.53 20.92
N PRO A 98 16.67 -17.99 22.12
CA PRO A 98 15.81 -18.16 23.28
C PRO A 98 14.45 -17.43 23.14
N ALA A 99 14.33 -16.54 22.15
CA ALA A 99 13.10 -15.80 21.86
C ALA A 99 12.23 -16.50 20.79
N TRP A 100 12.52 -17.76 20.46
CA TRP A 100 11.65 -18.53 19.57
C TRP A 100 10.27 -18.70 20.21
N PRO A 101 9.18 -18.22 19.55
CA PRO A 101 7.84 -18.22 20.15
C PRO A 101 7.09 -19.56 19.97
N GLY A 102 7.74 -20.58 19.42
CA GLY A 102 7.11 -21.82 18.99
C GLY A 102 6.34 -21.67 17.68
N LEU A 103 5.66 -22.74 17.26
CA LEU A 103 4.83 -22.77 16.07
C LEU A 103 3.41 -22.24 16.33
N ALA A 104 2.74 -21.78 15.27
CA ALA A 104 1.31 -21.53 15.31
C ALA A 104 0.55 -22.85 15.51
N GLU A 105 -0.30 -22.90 16.53
CA GLU A 105 -1.23 -24.01 16.73
C GLU A 105 -2.30 -24.01 15.63
N PRO A 106 -2.87 -25.19 15.30
CA PRO A 106 -3.99 -25.28 14.38
C PRO A 106 -5.14 -24.35 14.79
N SER A 107 -5.46 -23.39 13.94
CA SER A 107 -6.49 -22.39 14.20
C SER A 107 -7.26 -22.03 12.93
N PRO A 108 -8.55 -21.65 13.03
CA PRO A 108 -9.31 -21.23 11.87
C PRO A 108 -8.70 -19.99 11.22
N VAL A 109 -8.56 -20.04 9.89
CA VAL A 109 -8.19 -18.91 9.05
C VAL A 109 -9.46 -18.36 8.39
N PRO A 110 -9.66 -17.04 8.33
CA PRO A 110 -10.83 -16.48 7.66
C PRO A 110 -10.84 -16.87 6.16
N PRO A 111 -12.02 -16.90 5.51
CA PRO A 111 -12.07 -17.12 4.07
C PRO A 111 -11.33 -16.01 3.34
N ALA A 112 -10.62 -16.36 2.27
CA ALA A 112 -10.02 -15.37 1.38
C ALA A 112 -11.13 -14.52 0.73
N PRO A 113 -10.89 -13.22 0.49
CA PRO A 113 -11.78 -12.41 -0.33
C PRO A 113 -11.97 -13.06 -1.72
N ALA A 114 -13.15 -12.91 -2.29
CA ALA A 114 -13.35 -13.30 -3.68
C ALA A 114 -12.45 -12.47 -4.59
N TRP A 115 -11.81 -13.10 -5.56
CA TRP A 115 -10.97 -12.45 -6.54
C TRP A 115 -11.53 -12.67 -7.96
N ASP A 116 -11.15 -11.78 -8.88
CA ASP A 116 -11.64 -11.76 -10.25
C ASP A 116 -10.73 -12.57 -11.17
N GLU A 117 -11.25 -13.68 -11.72
CA GLU A 117 -10.51 -14.57 -12.61
C GLU A 117 -10.09 -13.85 -13.91
N ALA A 118 -10.96 -12.99 -14.45
CA ALA A 118 -10.64 -12.20 -15.63
C ALA A 118 -9.46 -11.26 -15.40
N THR A 119 -9.30 -10.72 -14.19
CA THR A 119 -8.13 -9.92 -13.81
C THR A 119 -6.88 -10.77 -13.64
N ALA A 120 -6.99 -11.91 -12.95
CA ALA A 120 -5.86 -12.80 -12.70
C ALA A 120 -5.18 -13.29 -13.98
N PHE A 121 -5.99 -13.59 -14.99
CA PHE A 121 -5.54 -14.16 -16.27
C PHE A 121 -5.77 -13.22 -17.46
N ALA A 122 -5.84 -11.92 -17.21
CA ALA A 122 -6.05 -10.92 -18.24
C ALA A 122 -5.00 -11.00 -19.35
N GLU A 123 -5.48 -10.95 -20.58
CA GLU A 123 -4.62 -10.96 -21.76
C GLU A 123 -3.85 -9.63 -21.90
N PRO A 124 -2.69 -9.62 -22.59
CA PRO A 124 -1.94 -8.38 -22.85
C PRO A 124 -2.77 -7.29 -23.54
N ALA A 125 -3.72 -7.71 -24.40
CA ALA A 125 -4.59 -6.78 -25.14
C ALA A 125 -5.50 -5.95 -24.20
N GLU A 126 -5.99 -6.54 -23.12
CA GLU A 126 -6.89 -5.89 -22.16
C GLU A 126 -6.16 -4.80 -21.34
N ARG A 127 -4.92 -5.09 -20.91
CA ARG A 127 -4.07 -4.08 -20.27
C ARG A 127 -3.67 -2.98 -21.26
N ALA A 128 -3.35 -3.37 -22.51
CA ALA A 128 -3.01 -2.42 -23.55
C ALA A 128 -4.17 -1.50 -23.91
N GLU A 129 -5.41 -1.94 -23.80
CA GLU A 129 -6.61 -1.10 -24.00
C GLU A 129 -6.66 0.02 -22.95
N ARG A 130 -6.42 -0.29 -21.66
CA ARG A 130 -6.36 0.72 -20.59
C ARG A 130 -5.24 1.74 -20.83
N VAL A 131 -4.06 1.26 -21.28
CA VAL A 131 -2.94 2.14 -21.63
C VAL A 131 -3.27 3.03 -22.83
N ARG A 132 -3.88 2.49 -23.90
CA ARG A 132 -4.27 3.29 -25.07
C ARG A 132 -5.30 4.36 -24.70
N ALA A 133 -6.28 4.00 -23.84
CA ALA A 133 -7.27 4.96 -23.34
C ALA A 133 -6.60 6.10 -22.55
N PHE A 134 -5.62 5.78 -21.69
CA PHE A 134 -4.81 6.77 -20.98
C PHE A 134 -4.08 7.70 -21.96
N VAL A 135 -3.32 7.12 -22.90
CA VAL A 135 -2.52 7.87 -23.88
C VAL A 135 -3.42 8.76 -24.78
N ALA A 136 -4.58 8.27 -25.19
CA ALA A 136 -5.53 9.09 -25.95
C ALA A 136 -6.03 10.29 -25.11
N ALA A 137 -6.34 10.06 -23.83
CA ALA A 137 -6.91 11.07 -22.96
C ALA A 137 -5.91 12.15 -22.50
N VAL A 138 -4.59 11.89 -22.55
CA VAL A 138 -3.61 12.95 -22.26
C VAL A 138 -3.57 14.04 -23.34
N GLY A 139 -4.19 13.83 -24.48
CA GLY A 139 -4.42 14.87 -25.49
C GLY A 139 -3.15 15.45 -26.06
N GLY A 140 -2.24 14.60 -26.57
CA GLY A 140 -1.01 14.98 -27.25
C GLY A 140 0.18 15.31 -26.31
N LEU A 141 0.02 15.26 -24.99
CA LEU A 141 1.15 15.35 -24.06
C LEU A 141 1.96 14.04 -24.09
N GLU A 142 3.23 14.14 -23.75
CA GLU A 142 4.05 12.93 -23.50
C GLU A 142 3.51 12.17 -22.28
N ALA A 143 3.41 10.85 -22.40
CA ALA A 143 2.90 9.99 -21.34
C ALA A 143 3.82 8.79 -21.10
N ALA A 144 3.95 8.41 -19.83
CA ALA A 144 4.68 7.22 -19.40
C ALA A 144 4.00 6.56 -18.21
N GLY A 145 4.24 5.25 -18.03
CA GLY A 145 3.65 4.52 -16.92
C GLY A 145 3.49 3.03 -17.17
N TYR A 146 2.56 2.43 -16.46
CA TYR A 146 2.22 1.01 -16.61
C TYR A 146 0.75 0.72 -16.28
N CYS A 147 0.26 -0.40 -16.85
CA CYS A 147 -0.91 -1.12 -16.34
C CYS A 147 -0.46 -2.54 -16.00
N ARG A 148 -0.74 -2.99 -14.78
CA ARG A 148 -0.37 -4.34 -14.31
C ARG A 148 -1.59 -5.11 -13.85
N THR A 149 -1.49 -6.44 -13.94
CA THR A 149 -2.34 -7.39 -13.23
C THR A 149 -1.45 -8.36 -12.48
N ALA A 150 -1.87 -8.76 -11.29
CA ALA A 150 -1.15 -9.71 -10.47
C ALA A 150 -2.13 -10.74 -9.91
N TYR A 151 -1.70 -12.01 -9.93
CA TYR A 151 -2.35 -13.10 -9.22
C TYR A 151 -1.36 -13.70 -8.23
N ARG A 152 -1.85 -14.02 -7.04
CA ARG A 152 -1.06 -14.69 -6.01
C ARG A 152 -1.87 -15.82 -5.41
N ALA A 153 -1.24 -16.99 -5.28
CA ALA A 153 -1.74 -18.08 -4.46
C ALA A 153 -0.66 -18.43 -3.44
N ALA A 154 -1.06 -18.74 -2.22
CA ALA A 154 -0.12 -19.19 -1.21
C ALA A 154 -0.76 -20.27 -0.34
N ALA A 155 0.10 -21.16 0.16
CA ALA A 155 -0.22 -22.14 1.18
C ALA A 155 0.83 -22.13 2.28
N PHE A 156 0.37 -22.35 3.48
CA PHE A 156 1.18 -22.49 4.68
C PHE A 156 0.97 -23.90 5.27
N ALA A 157 2.04 -24.50 5.76
CA ALA A 157 1.98 -25.69 6.62
C ALA A 157 3.10 -25.63 7.66
N ASN A 158 2.85 -26.15 8.85
CA ASN A 158 3.87 -26.31 9.87
C ASN A 158 3.89 -27.72 10.49
N SER A 159 4.95 -28.02 11.24
CA SER A 159 5.13 -29.33 11.87
C SER A 159 4.21 -29.57 13.08
N ALA A 160 3.49 -28.54 13.57
CA ALA A 160 2.43 -28.67 14.57
C ALA A 160 1.07 -29.07 13.96
N GLY A 161 0.98 -29.20 12.62
CA GLY A 161 -0.24 -29.60 11.93
C GLY A 161 -1.16 -28.45 11.53
N HIS A 162 -0.72 -27.19 11.71
CA HIS A 162 -1.47 -26.05 11.20
C HIS A 162 -1.26 -25.89 9.69
N SER A 163 -2.32 -25.57 8.98
CA SER A 163 -2.27 -25.26 7.55
C SER A 163 -3.26 -24.16 7.16
N ALA A 164 -2.89 -23.39 6.13
CA ALA A 164 -3.70 -22.33 5.57
C ALA A 164 -3.46 -22.23 4.07
N ARG A 165 -4.43 -21.71 3.34
CA ARG A 165 -4.30 -21.42 1.90
C ARG A 165 -5.17 -20.26 1.49
N GLY A 166 -4.83 -19.61 0.40
CA GLY A 166 -5.62 -18.53 -0.17
C GLY A 166 -5.02 -18.01 -1.46
N SER A 167 -5.82 -17.31 -2.21
CA SER A 167 -5.41 -16.63 -3.42
C SER A 167 -6.04 -15.24 -3.51
N ALA A 168 -5.44 -14.38 -4.32
CA ALA A 168 -5.87 -13.01 -4.55
C ALA A 168 -5.46 -12.55 -5.93
N ALA A 169 -6.23 -11.62 -6.51
CA ALA A 169 -5.88 -10.93 -7.73
C ALA A 169 -6.04 -9.42 -7.56
N GLU A 170 -5.25 -8.65 -8.29
CA GLU A 170 -5.35 -7.20 -8.33
C GLU A 170 -4.95 -6.65 -9.69
N ALA A 171 -5.42 -5.45 -10.00
CA ALA A 171 -4.97 -4.64 -11.11
C ALA A 171 -4.55 -3.26 -10.61
N ALA A 172 -3.52 -2.68 -11.22
CA ALA A 172 -3.09 -1.33 -10.91
C ALA A 172 -2.66 -0.59 -12.19
N MET A 173 -2.90 0.71 -12.18
CA MET A 173 -2.39 1.61 -13.20
C MET A 173 -1.75 2.81 -12.55
N ASP A 174 -0.55 3.16 -13.00
CA ASP A 174 0.18 4.37 -12.62
C ASP A 174 0.69 5.03 -13.90
N GLY A 175 0.30 6.29 -14.11
CA GLY A 175 0.68 7.02 -15.30
C GLY A 175 0.94 8.48 -15.01
N ILE A 176 1.91 9.03 -15.73
CA ILE A 176 2.23 10.45 -15.76
C ILE A 176 1.96 11.02 -17.14
N ALA A 177 1.58 12.29 -17.18
CA ALA A 177 1.61 13.13 -18.37
C ALA A 177 2.61 14.26 -18.16
N ARG A 178 3.28 14.71 -19.23
CA ARG A 178 4.29 15.77 -19.18
C ARG A 178 3.93 16.93 -20.12
N ALA A 179 3.90 18.13 -19.57
CA ALA A 179 3.67 19.38 -20.29
C ALA A 179 4.84 20.34 -20.01
N ARG A 180 5.65 20.66 -21.02
CA ARG A 180 6.76 21.63 -20.90
C ARG A 180 7.64 21.40 -19.65
N GLY A 181 7.98 20.16 -19.35
CA GLY A 181 8.82 19.78 -18.20
C GLY A 181 8.10 19.61 -16.87
N ALA A 182 6.82 19.94 -16.78
CA ALA A 182 5.99 19.70 -15.62
C ALA A 182 5.26 18.36 -15.73
N ASP A 183 5.23 17.59 -14.67
CA ASP A 183 4.59 16.28 -14.61
C ASP A 183 3.27 16.32 -13.82
N GLY A 184 2.28 15.58 -14.29
CA GLY A 184 1.05 15.29 -13.57
C GLY A 184 0.87 13.78 -13.46
N VAL A 185 0.46 13.30 -12.30
CA VAL A 185 0.28 11.88 -12.00
C VAL A 185 -1.18 11.51 -11.76
N ALA A 186 -1.56 10.31 -12.20
CA ALA A 186 -2.77 9.64 -11.75
C ALA A 186 -2.49 8.14 -11.58
N ARG A 187 -2.92 7.59 -10.44
CA ARG A 187 -2.75 6.17 -10.13
C ARG A 187 -3.92 5.63 -9.33
N ILE A 188 -4.17 4.34 -9.49
CA ILE A 188 -5.20 3.59 -8.78
C ILE A 188 -4.85 2.10 -8.78
N CYS A 189 -5.27 1.36 -7.76
CA CYS A 189 -5.39 -0.09 -7.84
C CYS A 189 -6.79 -0.56 -7.46
N ALA A 190 -7.17 -1.72 -7.97
CA ALA A 190 -8.48 -2.32 -7.78
C ALA A 190 -8.37 -3.86 -7.76
N GLY A 191 -9.39 -4.54 -7.24
CA GLY A 191 -9.50 -5.99 -7.33
C GLY A 191 -9.83 -6.49 -8.75
N ARG A 192 -10.26 -5.60 -9.65
CA ARG A 192 -10.68 -5.93 -11.02
C ARG A 192 -10.04 -4.98 -12.04
N LEU A 193 -9.50 -5.54 -13.11
CA LEU A 193 -8.96 -4.75 -14.23
C LEU A 193 -10.06 -3.89 -14.89
N ALA A 194 -11.30 -4.38 -14.90
CA ALA A 194 -12.44 -3.65 -15.45
C ALA A 194 -12.74 -2.33 -14.70
N ASP A 195 -12.32 -2.22 -13.44
CA ASP A 195 -12.52 -1.01 -12.63
C ASP A 195 -11.45 0.07 -12.88
N LEU A 196 -10.46 -0.20 -13.73
CA LEU A 196 -9.42 0.77 -14.12
C LEU A 196 -9.88 1.57 -15.33
N ASP A 197 -10.27 2.82 -15.11
CA ASP A 197 -10.58 3.75 -16.19
C ASP A 197 -9.32 4.51 -16.65
N GLY A 198 -8.67 3.97 -17.70
CA GLY A 198 -7.47 4.58 -18.26
C GLY A 198 -7.71 5.98 -18.81
N ALA A 199 -8.89 6.26 -19.38
CA ALA A 199 -9.21 7.58 -19.92
C ALA A 199 -9.34 8.62 -18.81
N ALA A 200 -10.07 8.32 -17.73
CA ALA A 200 -10.19 9.20 -16.57
C ALA A 200 -8.84 9.49 -15.92
N LEU A 201 -7.97 8.46 -15.79
CA LEU A 201 -6.61 8.63 -15.26
C LEU A 201 -5.75 9.51 -16.18
N GLY A 202 -5.79 9.28 -17.51
CA GLY A 202 -5.06 10.08 -18.49
C GLY A 202 -5.49 11.55 -18.48
N ALA A 203 -6.79 11.80 -18.46
CA ALA A 203 -7.34 13.16 -18.38
C ALA A 203 -6.91 13.87 -17.09
N ARG A 204 -6.92 13.18 -15.93
CA ARG A 204 -6.48 13.73 -14.64
C ARG A 204 -4.98 14.05 -14.66
N ALA A 205 -4.13 13.12 -15.15
CA ALA A 205 -2.70 13.35 -15.27
C ALA A 205 -2.39 14.55 -16.18
N ALA A 206 -3.06 14.65 -17.32
CA ALA A 206 -2.89 15.75 -18.27
C ALA A 206 -3.32 17.11 -17.70
N ALA A 207 -4.45 17.16 -16.98
CA ALA A 207 -4.92 18.38 -16.33
C ALA A 207 -3.89 18.89 -15.30
N LYS A 208 -3.34 17.99 -14.47
CA LYS A 208 -2.28 18.32 -13.50
C LYS A 208 -1.00 18.82 -14.20
N ALA A 209 -0.54 18.11 -15.24
CA ALA A 209 0.66 18.49 -15.98
C ALA A 209 0.52 19.89 -16.59
N ARG A 210 -0.64 20.19 -17.21
CA ARG A 210 -0.90 21.53 -17.79
C ARG A 210 -0.95 22.63 -16.72
N ALA A 211 -1.54 22.32 -15.55
CA ALA A 211 -1.65 23.27 -14.44
C ALA A 211 -0.34 23.47 -13.68
N ALA A 212 0.64 22.56 -13.83
CA ALA A 212 1.95 22.64 -13.15
C ALA A 212 3.03 23.40 -13.95
N VAL A 213 2.69 23.92 -15.13
CA VAL A 213 3.62 24.67 -15.98
C VAL A 213 3.97 26.04 -15.36
N ASP A 214 5.20 26.52 -15.60
CA ASP A 214 5.69 27.82 -15.17
C ASP A 214 5.53 28.07 -13.64
N PRO A 215 6.05 27.17 -12.79
CA PRO A 215 5.88 27.26 -11.36
C PRO A 215 6.67 28.44 -10.75
N ILE A 216 6.05 29.09 -9.76
CA ILE A 216 6.71 30.09 -8.93
C ILE A 216 7.51 29.46 -7.80
N GLU A 217 8.47 30.18 -7.27
CA GLU A 217 9.15 29.82 -6.02
C GLU A 217 8.40 30.44 -4.83
N LEU A 218 8.29 29.66 -3.75
CA LEU A 218 7.84 30.13 -2.46
C LEU A 218 8.94 29.88 -1.41
N PRO A 219 9.04 30.73 -0.37
CA PRO A 219 10.02 30.52 0.69
C PRO A 219 9.71 29.24 1.47
N PRO A 220 10.75 28.59 2.03
CA PRO A 220 10.55 27.54 3.04
C PRO A 220 9.73 28.03 4.21
N GLY A 221 8.97 27.13 4.84
CA GLY A 221 8.12 27.49 5.97
C GLY A 221 7.04 26.45 6.26
N ARG A 222 6.16 26.79 7.20
CA ARG A 222 5.01 25.97 7.51
C ARG A 222 3.80 26.53 6.78
N TYR A 223 3.14 25.67 6.01
CA TYR A 223 1.97 26.01 5.23
C TYR A 223 0.81 25.08 5.61
N GLU A 224 -0.39 25.62 5.63
CA GLU A 224 -1.61 24.82 5.57
C GLU A 224 -1.59 24.02 4.26
N VAL A 225 -1.95 22.73 4.30
CA VAL A 225 -1.90 21.87 3.12
C VAL A 225 -3.18 21.07 2.93
N VAL A 226 -3.53 20.85 1.68
CA VAL A 226 -4.36 19.70 1.27
C VAL A 226 -3.44 18.71 0.57
N LEU A 227 -3.35 17.51 1.12
CA LEU A 227 -2.64 16.38 0.54
C LEU A 227 -3.62 15.55 -0.28
N GLU A 228 -3.32 15.33 -1.57
CA GLU A 228 -4.09 14.41 -2.40
C GLU A 228 -3.84 12.95 -2.00
N PRO A 229 -4.69 11.99 -2.43
CA PRO A 229 -4.59 10.58 -2.07
C PRO A 229 -3.20 9.96 -2.26
N ALA A 230 -2.44 10.35 -3.28
CA ALA A 230 -1.09 9.81 -3.50
C ALA A 230 -0.08 10.27 -2.43
N ALA A 231 -0.17 11.52 -1.96
CA ALA A 231 0.65 12.02 -0.85
C ALA A 231 0.24 11.38 0.48
N VAL A 232 -1.06 11.17 0.71
CA VAL A 232 -1.57 10.47 1.90
C VAL A 232 -1.12 9.00 1.90
N ALA A 233 -1.10 8.34 0.74
CA ALA A 233 -0.61 6.97 0.64
C ALA A 233 0.86 6.83 1.11
N ASP A 234 1.71 7.82 0.83
CA ASP A 234 3.08 7.84 1.36
C ASP A 234 3.12 7.96 2.89
N LEU A 235 2.20 8.75 3.50
CA LEU A 235 2.07 8.79 4.95
C LEU A 235 1.71 7.41 5.51
N LEU A 236 0.71 6.74 4.92
CA LEU A 236 0.26 5.41 5.33
C LEU A 236 1.37 4.38 5.19
N HIS A 237 2.12 4.41 4.07
CA HIS A 237 3.29 3.56 3.85
C HIS A 237 4.32 3.70 4.98
N ASN A 238 4.68 4.94 5.33
CA ASN A 238 5.67 5.18 6.38
C ASN A 238 5.15 4.78 7.78
N PHE A 239 3.88 5.03 8.10
CA PHE A 239 3.25 4.54 9.33
C PHE A 239 3.26 3.02 9.43
N ALA A 240 2.97 2.33 8.33
CA ALA A 240 3.00 0.86 8.27
C ALA A 240 4.40 0.31 8.57
N ARG A 241 5.40 0.81 7.87
CA ARG A 241 6.76 0.25 7.97
C ARG A 241 7.50 0.61 9.25
N TRP A 242 7.29 1.82 9.76
CA TRP A 242 8.11 2.37 10.83
C TRP A 242 7.34 2.65 12.11
N GLY A 243 6.08 3.06 12.00
CA GLY A 243 5.27 3.50 13.12
C GLY A 243 4.64 2.35 13.89
N PHE A 244 3.68 1.66 13.28
CA PHE A 244 2.86 0.64 13.94
C PHE A 244 3.48 -0.77 13.89
N ASN A 245 4.78 -0.84 13.95
CA ASN A 245 5.58 -2.06 13.90
C ASN A 245 5.86 -2.58 15.32
N GLY A 246 5.33 -3.76 15.66
CA GLY A 246 5.42 -4.33 17.00
C GLY A 246 6.83 -4.62 17.49
N LYS A 247 7.76 -5.03 16.59
CA LYS A 247 9.18 -5.20 16.94
C LYS A 247 9.77 -3.88 17.39
N ARG A 248 9.56 -2.79 16.63
CA ARG A 248 10.04 -1.46 16.99
C ARG A 248 9.42 -0.94 18.28
N HIS A 249 8.15 -1.24 18.49
CA HIS A 249 7.46 -0.88 19.74
C HIS A 249 8.10 -1.57 20.96
N VAL A 250 8.34 -2.89 20.89
CA VAL A 250 9.02 -3.66 21.94
C VAL A 250 10.44 -3.15 22.18
N GLU A 251 11.16 -2.80 21.12
CA GLU A 251 12.53 -2.25 21.19
C GLU A 251 12.57 -0.76 21.57
N ARG A 252 11.42 -0.12 21.84
CA ARG A 252 11.28 1.30 22.19
C ARG A 252 11.81 2.25 21.09
N GLN A 253 11.68 1.83 19.85
CA GLN A 253 12.07 2.56 18.64
C GLN A 253 10.85 3.07 17.85
N SER A 254 9.66 3.06 18.43
CA SER A 254 8.42 3.57 17.84
C SER A 254 7.91 4.76 18.66
N PHE A 255 7.16 5.65 18.00
CA PHE A 255 6.43 6.75 18.65
C PHE A 255 5.21 6.27 19.44
N VAL A 256 4.76 5.04 19.20
CA VAL A 256 3.48 4.52 19.71
C VAL A 256 3.46 4.41 21.22
N GLU A 257 2.47 5.05 21.83
CA GLU A 257 2.07 4.92 23.22
C GLU A 257 0.63 4.40 23.26
N LEU A 258 0.45 3.12 23.64
CA LEU A 258 -0.86 2.48 23.67
C LEU A 258 -1.76 3.15 24.71
N GLY A 259 -3.00 3.46 24.33
CA GLY A 259 -3.97 4.18 25.15
C GLY A 259 -3.83 5.70 25.14
N ALA A 260 -2.79 6.26 24.51
CA ALA A 260 -2.60 7.70 24.43
C ALA A 260 -3.35 8.33 23.25
N ALA A 261 -3.89 9.52 23.44
CA ALA A 261 -4.49 10.37 22.41
C ALA A 261 -3.36 11.09 21.63
N GLN A 262 -2.73 10.38 20.70
CA GLN A 262 -1.59 10.86 19.93
C GLN A 262 -1.97 11.56 18.62
N PHE A 263 -3.20 11.35 18.17
CA PHE A 263 -3.72 11.87 16.90
C PHE A 263 -4.95 12.74 17.14
N ASP A 264 -5.32 13.49 16.13
CA ASP A 264 -6.57 14.23 16.12
C ASP A 264 -7.77 13.27 16.25
N PRO A 265 -8.84 13.60 17.00
CA PRO A 265 -10.03 12.74 17.11
C PRO A 265 -10.70 12.39 15.78
N ALA A 266 -10.45 13.17 14.73
CA ALA A 266 -10.93 12.85 13.37
C ALA A 266 -10.20 11.67 12.73
N VAL A 267 -9.04 11.23 13.27
CA VAL A 267 -8.19 10.19 12.67
C VAL A 267 -8.55 8.83 13.21
N THR A 268 -8.91 7.92 12.32
CA THR A 268 -8.98 6.47 12.58
C THR A 268 -8.11 5.75 11.53
N LEU A 269 -7.20 4.89 11.98
CA LEU A 269 -6.34 4.07 11.13
C LEU A 269 -6.65 2.59 11.35
N VAL A 270 -6.90 1.87 10.26
CA VAL A 270 -7.20 0.44 10.27
C VAL A 270 -6.35 -0.25 9.22
N ASP A 271 -5.67 -1.34 9.57
CA ASP A 271 -5.16 -2.29 8.58
C ASP A 271 -6.25 -3.31 8.27
N ASP A 272 -6.65 -3.43 7.01
CA ASP A 272 -7.73 -4.32 6.59
C ASP A 272 -7.35 -5.11 5.33
N PRO A 273 -6.50 -6.15 5.50
CA PRO A 273 -5.98 -6.91 4.37
C PRO A 273 -7.09 -7.65 3.59
N LEU A 274 -8.23 -7.91 4.22
CA LEU A 274 -9.34 -8.63 3.59
C LEU A 274 -10.34 -7.72 2.86
N ALA A 275 -10.21 -6.40 2.97
CA ALA A 275 -11.03 -5.46 2.20
C ALA A 275 -10.63 -5.35 0.72
N GLY A 276 -9.60 -6.06 0.29
CA GLY A 276 -9.08 -6.03 -1.08
C GLY A 276 -8.43 -7.33 -1.51
N SER A 277 -7.23 -7.26 -2.01
CA SER A 277 -6.46 -8.37 -2.58
C SER A 277 -5.47 -9.03 -1.61
N GLY A 278 -5.74 -8.96 -0.31
CA GLY A 278 -4.90 -9.59 0.71
C GLY A 278 -5.14 -11.09 0.85
N LEU A 279 -4.09 -11.82 1.23
CA LEU A 279 -4.21 -13.23 1.63
C LEU A 279 -4.81 -13.34 3.04
N PRO A 280 -5.56 -14.41 3.37
CA PRO A 280 -6.25 -14.54 4.65
C PRO A 280 -5.35 -14.94 5.83
N PHE A 281 -4.07 -15.13 5.60
CA PHE A 281 -3.07 -15.48 6.62
C PHE A 281 -1.74 -14.76 6.33
N ASP A 282 -0.90 -14.68 7.35
CA ASP A 282 0.43 -14.09 7.30
C ASP A 282 1.54 -15.13 7.05
N ALA A 283 2.81 -14.71 7.07
CA ALA A 283 3.95 -15.58 6.84
C ALA A 283 4.16 -16.65 7.93
N GLU A 284 3.46 -16.57 9.06
CA GLU A 284 3.46 -17.55 10.16
C GLU A 284 2.20 -18.41 10.21
N GLY A 285 1.31 -18.27 9.19
CA GLY A 285 0.04 -18.98 9.12
C GLY A 285 -1.06 -18.38 10.01
N THR A 286 -0.80 -17.29 10.71
CA THR A 286 -1.81 -16.64 11.55
C THR A 286 -2.89 -15.99 10.69
N GLY A 287 -4.16 -16.29 11.00
CA GLY A 287 -5.30 -15.72 10.28
C GLY A 287 -5.34 -14.20 10.41
N ARG A 288 -5.46 -13.50 9.27
CA ARG A 288 -5.53 -12.04 9.20
C ARG A 288 -6.94 -11.55 9.49
N ARG A 289 -7.04 -10.40 10.13
CA ARG A 289 -8.29 -9.68 10.43
C ARG A 289 -8.02 -8.20 10.37
N ALA A 290 -9.08 -7.41 10.21
CA ALA A 290 -8.95 -5.97 10.34
C ALA A 290 -8.39 -5.61 11.74
N LEU A 291 -7.32 -4.82 11.76
CA LEU A 291 -6.65 -4.35 12.97
C LEU A 291 -6.79 -2.83 13.07
N ARG A 292 -7.54 -2.37 14.04
CA ARG A 292 -7.62 -0.95 14.35
C ARG A 292 -6.36 -0.54 15.11
N LEU A 293 -5.59 0.37 14.55
CA LEU A 293 -4.34 0.90 15.11
C LEU A 293 -4.57 2.20 15.86
N VAL A 294 -5.41 3.08 15.29
CA VAL A 294 -5.86 4.32 15.91
C VAL A 294 -7.38 4.36 15.86
N ASP A 295 -8.00 4.65 16.98
CA ASP A 295 -9.45 4.81 17.12
C ASP A 295 -9.77 6.23 17.61
N ALA A 296 -10.40 7.03 16.74
CA ALA A 296 -10.74 8.42 17.05
C ALA A 296 -9.61 9.17 17.77
N GLY A 297 -8.41 9.13 17.20
CA GLY A 297 -7.21 9.81 17.73
C GLY A 297 -6.42 9.05 18.79
N THR A 298 -7.00 8.01 19.38
CA THR A 298 -6.31 7.19 20.40
C THR A 298 -5.58 6.04 19.76
N THR A 299 -4.29 5.88 20.04
CA THR A 299 -3.51 4.71 19.58
C THR A 299 -3.88 3.50 20.42
N VAL A 300 -4.45 2.46 19.77
CA VAL A 300 -5.02 1.30 20.49
C VAL A 300 -4.27 -0.01 20.22
N ALA A 301 -3.48 -0.10 19.14
CA ALA A 301 -2.74 -1.30 18.81
C ALA A 301 -1.48 -1.01 17.98
N VAL A 302 -0.62 -2.01 17.90
CA VAL A 302 0.45 -2.16 16.90
C VAL A 302 0.33 -3.52 16.22
N ALA A 303 0.88 -3.65 15.04
CA ALA A 303 0.95 -4.93 14.36
C ALA A 303 2.01 -5.85 15.00
N HIS A 304 1.63 -7.07 15.30
CA HIS A 304 2.52 -8.08 15.87
C HIS A 304 2.63 -9.31 14.97
N ASP A 305 3.84 -9.84 14.84
CA ASP A 305 4.10 -11.23 14.56
C ASP A 305 4.13 -12.03 15.89
N ARG A 306 4.34 -13.33 15.83
CA ARG A 306 4.38 -14.16 17.05
C ARG A 306 5.53 -13.78 17.99
N ARG A 307 6.69 -13.40 17.42
CA ARG A 307 7.87 -13.03 18.22
C ARG A 307 7.66 -11.71 18.96
N SER A 308 7.27 -10.68 18.26
CA SER A 308 7.02 -9.37 18.88
C SER A 308 5.78 -9.38 19.78
N GLY A 309 4.78 -10.19 19.46
CA GLY A 309 3.62 -10.42 20.31
C GLY A 309 4.04 -11.08 21.64
N ALA A 310 4.77 -12.17 21.60
CA ALA A 310 5.27 -12.84 22.80
C ALA A 310 6.12 -11.90 23.68
N ALA A 311 7.00 -11.12 23.07
CA ALA A 311 7.82 -10.12 23.78
C ALA A 311 7.00 -8.97 24.41
N ALA A 312 5.83 -8.67 23.85
CA ALA A 312 4.90 -7.68 24.38
C ALA A 312 3.86 -8.27 25.35
N GLY A 313 3.84 -9.59 25.58
CA GLY A 313 2.78 -10.27 26.33
C GLY A 313 1.43 -10.27 25.58
N ALA A 314 1.45 -10.20 24.26
CA ALA A 314 0.30 -10.16 23.37
C ALA A 314 0.31 -11.31 22.34
N ALA A 315 -0.82 -11.58 21.72
CA ALA A 315 -0.91 -12.49 20.59
C ALA A 315 -0.39 -11.84 19.30
N SER A 316 -0.01 -12.68 18.30
CA SER A 316 0.16 -12.23 16.92
C SER A 316 -1.14 -11.62 16.38
N THR A 317 -1.03 -10.56 15.62
CA THR A 317 -2.16 -9.90 14.94
C THR A 317 -2.30 -10.32 13.47
N GLY A 318 -1.50 -11.31 13.04
CA GLY A 318 -1.53 -11.77 11.64
C GLY A 318 -0.77 -10.86 10.68
N HIS A 319 0.36 -10.28 11.14
CA HIS A 319 1.15 -9.32 10.36
C HIS A 319 2.60 -9.76 10.16
N ALA A 320 2.89 -11.05 10.38
CA ALA A 320 4.22 -11.57 10.06
C ALA A 320 4.49 -11.43 8.57
N ALA A 321 5.62 -10.77 8.24
CA ALA A 321 6.09 -10.60 6.87
C ALA A 321 7.35 -11.44 6.64
N PRO A 322 7.69 -11.78 5.39
CA PRO A 322 9.00 -12.32 5.07
C PRO A 322 10.11 -11.38 5.57
N GLY A 323 11.08 -11.92 6.33
CA GLY A 323 12.13 -11.10 6.94
C GLY A 323 11.72 -10.36 8.21
N ALA A 324 10.57 -10.67 8.82
CA ALA A 324 10.10 -10.04 10.05
C ALA A 324 11.10 -10.13 11.22
N ALA A 325 11.95 -11.13 11.26
CA ALA A 325 13.04 -11.22 12.25
C ALA A 325 13.95 -9.97 12.23
N THR A 326 14.19 -9.39 11.04
CA THR A 326 15.00 -8.19 10.86
C THR A 326 14.15 -6.91 10.91
N PHE A 327 13.06 -6.87 10.14
CA PHE A 327 12.29 -5.64 9.89
C PHE A 327 11.08 -5.50 10.80
N GLY A 328 10.62 -6.58 11.42
CA GLY A 328 9.38 -6.65 12.20
C GLY A 328 8.13 -6.88 11.35
N PRO A 329 6.98 -7.06 12.00
CA PRO A 329 5.68 -7.17 11.36
C PRO A 329 5.30 -5.86 10.69
N THR A 330 4.56 -5.95 9.58
CA THR A 330 4.19 -4.76 8.80
C THR A 330 2.73 -4.82 8.41
N PRO A 331 1.92 -3.82 8.75
CA PRO A 331 0.62 -3.59 8.10
C PRO A 331 0.83 -3.36 6.61
N ASP A 332 0.02 -3.98 5.76
CA ASP A 332 0.19 -3.90 4.30
C ASP A 332 -1.00 -3.21 3.59
N ASN A 333 -2.08 -2.95 4.34
CA ASN A 333 -3.35 -2.48 3.78
C ASN A 333 -3.98 -1.40 4.68
N LEU A 334 -3.21 -0.34 5.00
CA LEU A 334 -3.70 0.74 5.84
C LEU A 334 -4.76 1.59 5.15
N ARG A 335 -5.78 1.90 5.92
CA ARG A 335 -6.90 2.78 5.56
C ARG A 335 -6.95 3.94 6.55
N LEU A 336 -6.97 5.16 6.02
CA LEU A 336 -7.32 6.35 6.80
C LEU A 336 -8.83 6.58 6.67
N ILE A 337 -9.52 6.63 7.79
CA ILE A 337 -10.96 6.83 7.88
C ILE A 337 -11.21 8.13 8.64
N GLY A 338 -11.89 9.08 8.01
CA GLY A 338 -12.36 10.31 8.65
C GLY A 338 -13.62 10.07 9.49
N ALA A 339 -13.89 10.96 10.44
CA ALA A 339 -15.12 10.94 11.22
C ALA A 339 -16.35 10.95 10.30
N GLY A 340 -17.23 9.95 10.43
CA GLY A 340 -18.40 9.78 9.56
C GLY A 340 -18.17 8.95 8.28
N GLY A 341 -16.94 8.49 8.03
CA GLY A 341 -16.66 7.52 6.98
C GLY A 341 -17.21 6.12 7.31
N PRO A 342 -17.41 5.23 6.31
CA PRO A 342 -17.91 3.89 6.56
C PRO A 342 -16.98 3.13 7.51
N ALA A 343 -17.48 2.79 8.69
CA ALA A 343 -16.76 1.95 9.64
C ALA A 343 -16.40 0.62 8.96
N ALA A 344 -15.19 0.11 9.20
CA ALA A 344 -14.82 -1.22 8.80
C ALA A 344 -15.76 -2.22 9.53
N THR A 345 -16.81 -2.64 8.86
CA THR A 345 -17.67 -3.73 9.34
C THR A 345 -17.02 -5.03 8.92
N ALA A 346 -16.58 -5.80 9.90
CA ALA A 346 -16.19 -7.18 9.69
C ALA A 346 -17.38 -7.91 9.03
N GLY A 347 -17.26 -8.25 7.73
CA GLY A 347 -18.12 -9.22 7.07
C GLY A 347 -19.39 -8.71 6.41
N ALA A 348 -19.54 -7.46 5.99
CA ALA A 348 -20.67 -7.02 5.19
C ALA A 348 -20.34 -7.05 3.68
N ALA A 349 -21.12 -7.86 2.94
CA ALA A 349 -21.12 -7.84 1.48
C ALA A 349 -21.44 -6.42 0.97
N ARG A 350 -20.69 -5.99 -0.01
CA ARG A 350 -20.83 -4.70 -0.70
C ARG A 350 -22.22 -4.66 -1.38
N PRO A 351 -23.01 -3.58 -1.25
CA PRO A 351 -24.23 -3.46 -2.04
C PRO A 351 -23.86 -3.35 -3.53
N GLU A 352 -24.53 -4.13 -4.35
CA GLU A 352 -24.45 -4.05 -5.81
C GLU A 352 -24.85 -2.65 -6.27
N THR A 353 -23.97 -1.98 -6.97
CA THR A 353 -24.30 -0.73 -7.66
C THR A 353 -25.11 -1.05 -8.89
N THR A 354 -26.40 -0.78 -8.83
CA THR A 354 -27.29 -0.76 -10.00
C THR A 354 -26.85 0.37 -10.96
N PRO A 355 -26.71 0.11 -12.27
CA PRO A 355 -26.44 1.18 -13.21
C PRO A 355 -27.73 1.96 -13.44
N GLY A 356 -27.77 3.17 -12.92
CA GLY A 356 -28.91 4.08 -13.02
C GLY A 356 -28.64 5.32 -13.87
N GLY A 357 -29.34 5.41 -14.99
CA GLY A 357 -29.84 6.68 -15.51
C GLY A 357 -28.89 7.54 -16.36
N THR A 358 -29.03 7.38 -17.68
CA THR A 358 -28.65 8.38 -18.70
C THR A 358 -29.42 9.67 -18.46
N GLY A 359 -28.78 10.69 -17.90
CA GLY A 359 -29.27 12.06 -17.87
C GLY A 359 -28.74 12.85 -19.08
N SER A 360 -29.60 13.13 -20.02
CA SER A 360 -29.36 14.03 -21.16
C SER A 360 -29.00 15.43 -20.68
N LEU A 361 -27.83 15.94 -21.06
CA LEU A 361 -27.48 17.36 -20.89
C LEU A 361 -27.96 18.15 -22.10
N ALA A 362 -28.96 18.96 -21.85
CA ALA A 362 -29.43 19.98 -22.82
C ALA A 362 -28.36 21.08 -22.95
N THR A 363 -27.95 21.31 -24.19
CA THR A 363 -27.14 22.45 -24.63
C THR A 363 -27.97 23.71 -24.62
N THR A 364 -27.60 24.72 -23.83
CA THR A 364 -27.94 26.12 -24.11
C THR A 364 -26.62 26.87 -24.26
N ALA A 365 -26.42 27.34 -25.49
CA ALA A 365 -25.36 28.28 -25.81
C ALA A 365 -25.77 29.67 -25.30
N ASP A 366 -24.94 30.25 -24.43
CA ASP A 366 -24.80 31.67 -24.28
C ASP A 366 -23.36 32.02 -23.98
N THR A 367 -22.76 32.79 -24.86
CA THR A 367 -21.38 33.28 -24.71
C THR A 367 -21.39 34.51 -23.83
N PRO A 368 -20.59 34.56 -22.80
CA PRO A 368 -19.99 35.81 -22.38
C PRO A 368 -18.46 35.72 -22.22
N ALA A 369 -17.84 36.79 -22.72
CA ALA A 369 -16.57 37.38 -22.31
C ALA A 369 -15.47 36.46 -21.71
N ALA A 370 -14.30 36.53 -22.32
CA ALA A 370 -13.04 35.94 -21.88
C ALA A 370 -12.82 36.05 -20.35
N SER A 371 -13.22 35.04 -19.61
CA SER A 371 -12.75 34.82 -18.26
C SER A 371 -11.45 34.05 -18.35
N ALA A 372 -10.41 34.50 -17.65
CA ALA A 372 -9.15 33.83 -17.54
C ALA A 372 -9.40 32.37 -17.18
N THR A 373 -8.90 31.42 -17.97
CA THR A 373 -8.97 29.99 -17.74
C THR A 373 -8.40 29.72 -16.33
N PRO A 374 -9.08 28.95 -15.47
CA PRO A 374 -8.55 28.62 -14.15
C PRO A 374 -7.18 27.94 -14.31
N VAL A 375 -6.16 28.53 -13.69
CA VAL A 375 -4.74 28.11 -13.78
C VAL A 375 -4.46 26.87 -12.92
N GLY A 376 -5.47 26.34 -12.21
CA GLY A 376 -5.34 25.22 -11.27
C GLY A 376 -5.65 23.85 -11.89
N PRO A 377 -5.26 22.76 -11.22
CA PRO A 377 -5.58 21.40 -11.63
C PRO A 377 -7.08 21.12 -11.49
N VAL A 378 -7.59 20.21 -12.30
CA VAL A 378 -8.94 19.64 -12.09
C VAL A 378 -8.87 18.70 -10.89
N LEU A 379 -9.61 19.03 -9.83
CA LEU A 379 -9.67 18.26 -8.59
C LEU A 379 -10.86 17.28 -8.62
N ASP A 380 -10.71 16.14 -7.92
CA ASP A 380 -11.87 15.36 -7.55
C ASP A 380 -12.72 16.10 -6.49
N ALA A 381 -13.98 15.68 -6.35
CA ALA A 381 -14.94 16.37 -5.51
C ALA A 381 -14.50 16.45 -4.03
N GLU A 382 -13.84 15.42 -3.51
CA GLU A 382 -13.36 15.35 -2.13
C GLU A 382 -12.20 16.34 -1.92
N SER A 383 -11.20 16.32 -2.80
CA SER A 383 -10.08 17.27 -2.77
C SER A 383 -10.57 18.72 -2.94
N ALA A 384 -11.51 18.96 -3.87
CA ALA A 384 -12.10 20.28 -4.11
C ALA A 384 -12.82 20.81 -2.85
N ALA A 385 -13.58 19.98 -2.15
CA ALA A 385 -14.28 20.35 -0.93
C ALA A 385 -13.31 20.79 0.19
N LEU A 386 -12.18 20.08 0.33
CA LEU A 386 -11.16 20.44 1.32
C LEU A 386 -10.41 21.73 0.95
N VAL A 387 -10.10 21.91 -0.33
CA VAL A 387 -9.43 23.12 -0.86
C VAL A 387 -10.34 24.34 -0.70
N ALA A 388 -11.65 24.21 -0.95
CA ALA A 388 -12.60 25.32 -0.86
C ALA A 388 -12.63 26.01 0.51
N GLY A 389 -12.30 25.28 1.59
CA GLY A 389 -12.20 25.84 2.93
C GLY A 389 -10.88 26.53 3.25
N MET A 390 -9.89 26.51 2.36
CA MET A 390 -8.55 27.03 2.59
C MET A 390 -8.45 28.50 2.18
N ARG A 391 -8.04 29.36 3.13
CA ARG A 391 -7.80 30.78 2.81
C ARG A 391 -6.49 30.97 2.04
N ARG A 392 -5.41 30.37 2.52
CA ARG A 392 -4.11 30.35 1.87
C ARG A 392 -3.31 29.15 2.32
N GLY A 393 -2.76 28.39 1.37
CA GLY A 393 -1.98 27.18 1.65
C GLY A 393 -1.51 26.51 0.38
N LEU A 394 -1.20 25.24 0.47
CA LEU A 394 -0.69 24.46 -0.66
C LEU A 394 -1.55 23.20 -0.88
N LEU A 395 -1.85 22.95 -2.15
CA LEU A 395 -2.32 21.65 -2.60
C LEU A 395 -1.10 20.84 -3.05
N VAL A 396 -0.90 19.64 -2.49
CA VAL A 396 0.24 18.77 -2.78
C VAL A 396 -0.25 17.47 -3.39
N SER A 397 0.23 17.17 -4.60
CA SER A 397 -0.21 15.99 -5.35
C SER A 397 0.42 14.70 -4.83
N ASP A 398 1.72 14.70 -4.58
CA ASP A 398 2.45 13.47 -4.30
C ASP A 398 3.72 13.76 -3.45
N PHE A 399 4.17 12.74 -2.71
CA PHE A 399 5.47 12.74 -2.05
C PHE A 399 6.40 11.73 -2.70
N TRP A 400 7.68 12.04 -2.65
CA TRP A 400 8.71 11.23 -3.30
C TRP A 400 9.98 11.15 -2.45
N TYR A 401 10.66 10.03 -2.57
CA TYR A 401 11.96 9.81 -1.95
C TYR A 401 11.96 10.09 -0.44
N THR A 402 10.87 9.68 0.21
CA THR A 402 10.71 9.81 1.66
C THR A 402 11.68 8.91 2.41
N ARG A 403 12.27 9.43 3.47
CA ARG A 403 13.25 8.74 4.32
C ARG A 403 13.01 9.08 5.77
N VAL A 404 13.05 8.07 6.61
CA VAL A 404 12.99 8.23 8.06
C VAL A 404 14.31 8.82 8.56
N LEU A 405 14.24 9.95 9.23
CA LEU A 405 15.36 10.56 9.94
C LEU A 405 15.39 10.11 11.39
N ASP A 406 14.22 10.03 12.02
CA ASP A 406 14.07 9.53 13.38
C ASP A 406 12.79 8.66 13.47
N ALA A 407 12.99 7.36 13.68
CA ALA A 407 11.89 6.41 13.77
C ALA A 407 11.06 6.60 15.05
N LYS A 408 11.67 7.05 16.15
CA LYS A 408 11.01 7.21 17.45
C LYS A 408 10.00 8.35 17.47
N SER A 409 10.26 9.43 16.73
CA SER A 409 9.34 10.55 16.57
C SER A 409 8.68 10.58 15.18
N MET A 410 8.94 9.57 14.35
CA MET A 410 8.47 9.49 12.94
C MET A 410 8.76 10.78 12.17
N VAL A 411 9.95 11.35 12.35
CA VAL A 411 10.42 12.46 11.53
C VAL A 411 10.87 11.93 10.19
N ILE A 412 10.19 12.39 9.15
CA ILE A 412 10.38 11.99 7.76
C ILE A 412 10.85 13.20 6.98
N THR A 413 11.89 13.03 6.13
CA THR A 413 12.23 13.98 5.07
C THR A 413 11.86 13.42 3.71
N GLY A 414 11.51 14.27 2.78
CA GLY A 414 11.14 13.87 1.43
C GLY A 414 11.02 15.08 0.50
N LEU A 415 10.57 14.83 -0.70
CA LEU A 415 10.28 15.82 -1.71
C LEU A 415 8.81 15.80 -2.06
N THR A 416 8.24 16.95 -2.41
CA THR A 416 6.99 16.97 -3.19
C THR A 416 7.31 16.57 -4.62
N ARG A 417 6.31 16.10 -5.36
CA ARG A 417 6.45 15.73 -6.77
C ARG A 417 5.11 15.77 -7.49
N ASN A 418 5.17 15.86 -8.81
CA ASN A 418 4.02 15.75 -9.71
C ASN A 418 2.94 16.83 -9.49
N GLY A 419 3.32 17.95 -8.92
CA GLY A 419 2.51 19.14 -8.76
C GLY A 419 2.32 19.61 -7.32
N VAL A 420 2.60 20.89 -7.14
CA VAL A 420 2.25 21.67 -5.95
C VAL A 420 1.60 22.95 -6.43
N TRP A 421 0.52 23.35 -5.80
CA TRP A 421 -0.21 24.59 -6.17
C TRP A 421 -0.45 25.46 -4.94
N LEU A 422 -0.18 26.74 -5.10
CA LEU A 422 -0.64 27.76 -4.15
C LEU A 422 -2.16 27.86 -4.24
N VAL A 423 -2.81 27.75 -3.10
CA VAL A 423 -4.25 27.95 -2.95
C VAL A 423 -4.47 29.29 -2.28
N GLU A 424 -5.34 30.11 -2.85
CA GLU A 424 -5.84 31.36 -2.26
C GLU A 424 -7.36 31.38 -2.36
N ASP A 425 -8.02 31.67 -1.25
CA ASP A 425 -9.48 31.75 -1.12
C ASP A 425 -10.24 30.56 -1.75
N GLY A 426 -9.74 29.36 -1.46
CA GLY A 426 -10.34 28.10 -1.92
C GLY A 426 -10.05 27.71 -3.36
N VAL A 427 -9.16 28.44 -4.06
CA VAL A 427 -8.85 28.20 -5.47
C VAL A 427 -7.34 27.97 -5.64
N PRO A 428 -6.90 26.90 -6.33
CA PRO A 428 -5.51 26.75 -6.75
C PRO A 428 -5.19 27.79 -7.83
N VAL A 429 -4.30 28.75 -7.54
CA VAL A 429 -4.05 29.92 -8.38
C VAL A 429 -2.74 29.85 -9.17
N ARG A 430 -1.73 29.18 -8.66
CA ARG A 430 -0.39 29.12 -9.28
C ARG A 430 0.30 27.81 -8.97
N ALA A 431 0.99 27.23 -9.95
CA ALA A 431 1.94 26.15 -9.71
C ALA A 431 3.13 26.67 -8.89
N VAL A 432 3.65 25.80 -8.03
CA VAL A 432 4.79 26.06 -7.15
C VAL A 432 5.86 25.01 -7.43
N ARG A 433 7.13 25.40 -7.39
CA ARG A 433 8.25 24.48 -7.51
C ARG A 433 8.24 23.47 -6.37
N ASP A 434 8.70 22.27 -6.68
CA ASP A 434 8.79 21.20 -5.69
C ASP A 434 9.64 21.63 -4.48
N PHE A 435 9.19 21.16 -3.31
CA PHE A 435 9.83 21.40 -2.04
C PHE A 435 10.52 20.16 -1.50
N ARG A 436 11.57 20.38 -0.72
CA ARG A 436 11.97 19.44 0.33
C ARG A 436 11.11 19.70 1.57
N PHE A 437 10.69 18.65 2.24
CA PHE A 437 10.04 18.76 3.54
C PHE A 437 10.76 17.93 4.60
N THR A 438 10.53 18.28 5.86
CA THR A 438 10.91 17.48 7.02
C THR A 438 9.82 17.65 8.07
N GLU A 439 9.06 16.58 8.33
CA GLU A 439 7.91 16.64 9.22
C GLU A 439 7.83 15.39 10.11
N SER A 440 7.32 15.57 11.35
CA SER A 440 6.89 14.46 12.19
C SER A 440 5.45 14.11 11.84
N TYR A 441 5.23 12.92 11.31
CA TYR A 441 3.91 12.49 10.84
C TYR A 441 2.88 12.40 11.98
N PRO A 442 3.21 11.84 13.19
CA PRO A 442 2.26 11.88 14.31
C PRO A 442 1.91 13.31 14.74
N ARG A 443 2.89 14.24 14.75
CA ARG A 443 2.62 15.63 15.08
C ARG A 443 1.75 16.32 14.03
N ALA A 444 1.97 16.04 12.75
CA ALA A 444 1.18 16.62 11.65
C ALA A 444 -0.28 16.17 11.68
N LEU A 445 -0.54 14.97 12.24
CA LEU A 445 -1.88 14.44 12.45
C LEU A 445 -2.34 14.52 13.92
N GLY A 446 -1.61 15.24 14.76
CA GLY A 446 -1.91 15.37 16.20
C GLY A 446 -3.18 16.18 16.49
N PRO A 447 -3.59 16.26 17.76
CA PRO A 447 -4.79 16.99 18.19
C PRO A 447 -4.83 18.41 17.66
N GLY A 448 -5.93 18.79 16.99
CA GLY A 448 -6.13 20.11 16.38
C GLY A 448 -5.35 20.39 15.10
N ALA A 449 -4.57 19.42 14.59
CA ALA A 449 -3.80 19.60 13.35
C ALA A 449 -4.58 19.17 12.10
N VAL A 450 -5.61 18.34 12.21
CA VAL A 450 -6.41 17.85 11.09
C VAL A 450 -7.63 18.75 10.90
N LEU A 451 -7.68 19.44 9.77
CA LEU A 451 -8.77 20.37 9.42
C LEU A 451 -9.86 19.70 8.58
N GLY A 452 -9.58 18.53 8.00
CA GLY A 452 -10.56 17.75 7.27
C GLY A 452 -9.96 16.50 6.62
N ILE A 453 -10.76 15.46 6.50
CA ILE A 453 -10.46 14.19 5.85
C ILE A 453 -11.59 13.88 4.87
N GLY A 454 -11.25 13.55 3.63
CA GLY A 454 -12.24 13.13 2.64
C GLY A 454 -12.96 11.82 3.04
N HIS A 455 -14.19 11.66 2.60
CA HIS A 455 -15.02 10.48 2.95
C HIS A 455 -14.83 9.30 1.99
N ARG A 456 -14.31 9.54 0.80
CA ARG A 456 -14.12 8.54 -0.25
C ARG A 456 -12.64 8.33 -0.51
N PRO A 457 -12.02 7.32 0.13
CA PRO A 457 -10.62 7.03 -0.12
C PRO A 457 -10.42 6.50 -1.55
N VAL A 458 -9.28 6.81 -2.11
CA VAL A 458 -8.80 6.23 -3.36
C VAL A 458 -7.76 5.17 -3.01
N ARG A 459 -7.94 3.97 -3.55
CA ARG A 459 -6.98 2.89 -3.35
C ARG A 459 -5.74 3.16 -4.18
N GLN A 460 -4.63 3.37 -3.51
CA GLN A 460 -3.34 3.66 -4.11
C GLN A 460 -2.47 2.40 -4.11
N PRO A 461 -1.85 2.04 -5.24
CA PRO A 461 -0.93 0.91 -5.30
C PRO A 461 0.40 1.25 -4.63
N ASP A 462 0.99 0.26 -3.96
CA ASP A 462 2.40 0.28 -3.65
C ASP A 462 3.21 -0.42 -4.77
N ARG A 463 4.53 -0.43 -4.61
CA ARG A 463 5.46 -1.12 -5.50
C ARG A 463 5.40 -2.65 -5.35
N VAL A 464 4.89 -3.12 -4.21
CA VAL A 464 4.74 -4.54 -3.88
C VAL A 464 3.31 -4.98 -4.16
N ASP A 465 3.16 -6.10 -4.88
CA ASP A 465 1.84 -6.67 -5.16
C ASP A 465 1.09 -7.02 -3.88
N GLY A 466 -0.20 -6.70 -3.84
CA GLY A 466 -1.08 -6.91 -2.70
C GLY A 466 -0.84 -5.98 -1.52
N THR A 467 0.05 -5.01 -1.67
CA THR A 467 0.19 -3.88 -0.75
C THR A 467 -0.50 -2.68 -1.37
N TRP A 468 -1.42 -2.09 -0.63
CA TRP A 468 -2.19 -0.94 -1.08
C TRP A 468 -2.62 -0.07 0.11
N TRP A 469 -2.97 1.17 -0.19
CA TRP A 469 -3.37 2.17 0.78
C TRP A 469 -4.72 2.76 0.38
N ASP A 470 -5.73 2.68 1.25
CA ASP A 470 -6.98 3.42 1.07
C ASP A 470 -6.82 4.82 1.64
N ALA A 471 -6.47 5.75 0.77
CA ALA A 471 -6.06 7.11 1.09
C ALA A 471 -7.13 8.12 0.64
N PRO A 472 -7.84 8.79 1.57
CA PRO A 472 -8.64 9.97 1.24
C PRO A 472 -7.75 11.20 1.09
N PRO A 473 -8.19 12.29 0.45
CA PRO A 473 -7.51 13.58 0.57
C PRO A 473 -7.57 14.07 2.03
N LEU A 474 -6.54 14.81 2.45
CA LEU A 474 -6.33 15.20 3.85
C LEU A 474 -5.92 16.67 3.93
N ARG A 475 -6.65 17.48 4.73
CA ARG A 475 -6.31 18.86 5.00
C ARG A 475 -5.70 19.00 6.39
N LEU A 476 -4.50 19.58 6.45
CA LEU A 476 -3.72 19.76 7.67
C LEU A 476 -3.44 21.25 7.91
N ALA A 477 -3.46 21.64 9.16
CA ALA A 477 -3.20 23.02 9.58
C ALA A 477 -1.76 23.49 9.25
N ALA A 478 -0.80 22.57 9.20
CA ALA A 478 0.56 22.91 8.85
C ALA A 478 1.37 21.71 8.38
N TRP A 479 2.24 21.94 7.39
CA TRP A 479 3.28 21.02 6.94
C TRP A 479 4.59 21.78 6.76
N ASN A 480 5.72 21.21 7.19
CA ASN A 480 7.00 21.91 7.24
C ASN A 480 7.84 21.67 5.98
N PHE A 481 7.93 22.68 5.13
CA PHE A 481 8.81 22.69 3.96
C PHE A 481 10.12 23.35 4.30
N THR A 482 11.25 22.66 4.06
CA THR A 482 12.58 23.03 4.55
C THR A 482 13.50 23.59 3.47
N GLY A 483 13.07 23.58 2.21
CA GLY A 483 13.86 24.13 1.09
C GLY A 483 13.27 23.74 -0.25
N GLY A 484 13.85 24.25 -1.32
CA GLY A 484 13.53 23.81 -2.67
C GLY A 484 14.08 22.40 -2.93
N ALA A 485 13.40 21.63 -3.78
CA ALA A 485 13.94 20.41 -4.34
C ALA A 485 14.85 20.78 -5.52
N SER A 486 16.11 21.04 -5.25
CA SER A 486 17.13 21.02 -6.32
C SER A 486 17.37 19.55 -6.69
N GLY A 487 16.78 19.10 -7.82
CA GLY A 487 17.01 17.80 -8.44
C GLY A 487 18.28 17.78 -9.23
#